data_5b204d34cc5dc1297e06a42660fb7ba3
#
_entry.id   5b204d34cc5dc1297e06a42660fb7ba3
#
_cell.length_a   1.000
_cell.length_b   1.000
_cell.length_c   1.000
_cell.angle_alpha   90.00
_cell.angle_beta   90.00
_cell.angle_gamma   90.00
#
_symmetry.space_group_name_H-M   'P 1'
#
loop_
_entity.id
_entity.type
_entity.pdbx_description
1 polymer ?
#
loop_
_entity_poly.entity_id
_entity_poly.type
_entity_poly.pdbx_seq_one_letter_code
_entity_poly.pdbx_strand_id
1 'polypeptide(L)'
;DFYPNELSGGLKQRAAFLRTIIQRSEFILLDEPFASLDAITRMELYIWLEQLKKYIKKSIILVTHDIDEAIFLSDKVIVMGSGKNNFRFQKDISMPHPRGSNINMSSQFLEIRKDLYSKLKEVK
;
A
#
# COMPACT_ATOMS: atom_id res chain seq x y z
N ASP A 1 -23.45 -18.40 -10.48
CA ASP A 1 -23.78 -17.08 -9.93
C ASP A 1 -23.38 -17.06 -8.46
N PHE A 2 -22.27 -16.39 -8.13
CA PHE A 2 -21.83 -16.20 -6.76
C PHE A 2 -22.48 -14.94 -6.19
N TYR A 3 -23.15 -15.07 -5.05
CA TYR A 3 -23.63 -13.90 -4.32
C TYR A 3 -22.47 -13.17 -3.64
N PRO A 4 -22.54 -11.83 -3.47
CA PRO A 4 -21.46 -11.07 -2.84
C PRO A 4 -21.01 -11.59 -1.48
N ASN A 5 -21.90 -12.26 -0.76
CA ASN A 5 -21.61 -12.82 0.56
C ASN A 5 -20.76 -14.10 0.52
N GLU A 6 -20.62 -14.71 -0.64
CA GLU A 6 -19.86 -15.96 -0.85
C GLU A 6 -18.45 -15.71 -1.35
N LEU A 7 -18.10 -14.44 -1.66
CA LEU A 7 -16.77 -14.08 -2.12
C LEU A 7 -15.78 -14.07 -0.95
N SER A 8 -14.56 -14.58 -1.19
CA SER A 8 -13.47 -14.43 -0.23
C SER A 8 -13.15 -12.96 0.05
N GLY A 9 -12.53 -12.66 1.19
CA GLY A 9 -12.10 -11.30 1.53
C GLY A 9 -11.22 -10.68 0.44
N GLY A 10 -10.32 -11.47 -0.17
CA GLY A 10 -9.48 -11.04 -1.27
C GLY A 10 -10.24 -10.66 -2.54
N LEU A 11 -11.24 -11.46 -2.91
CA LEU A 11 -12.09 -11.18 -4.07
C LEU A 11 -12.95 -9.92 -3.86
N LYS A 12 -13.51 -9.74 -2.68
CA LYS A 12 -14.25 -8.52 -2.30
C LYS A 12 -13.37 -7.29 -2.42
N GLN A 13 -12.12 -7.39 -1.96
CA GLN A 13 -11.18 -6.30 -1.99
C GLN A 13 -10.76 -5.97 -3.43
N ARG A 14 -10.48 -6.98 -4.27
CA ARG A 14 -10.19 -6.77 -5.71
C ARG A 14 -11.35 -6.09 -6.42
N ALA A 15 -12.59 -6.50 -6.14
CA ALA A 15 -13.78 -5.87 -6.72
C ALA A 15 -13.90 -4.39 -6.28
N ALA A 16 -13.63 -4.08 -5.02
CA ALA A 16 -13.64 -2.72 -4.50
C ALA A 16 -12.56 -1.85 -5.17
N PHE A 17 -11.35 -2.36 -5.35
CA PHE A 17 -10.28 -1.67 -6.07
C PHE A 17 -10.66 -1.39 -7.53
N LEU A 18 -11.15 -2.38 -8.25
CA LEU A 18 -11.56 -2.21 -9.65
C LEU A 18 -12.66 -1.17 -9.78
N ARG A 19 -13.63 -1.17 -8.88
CA ARG A 19 -14.69 -0.14 -8.85
C ARG A 19 -14.12 1.26 -8.67
N THR A 20 -13.13 1.42 -7.81
CA THR A 20 -12.45 2.70 -7.58
C THR A 20 -11.64 3.14 -8.81
N ILE A 21 -10.96 2.20 -9.44
CA ILE A 21 -10.09 2.46 -10.60
C ILE A 21 -10.87 2.94 -11.82
N ILE A 22 -12.08 2.42 -12.05
CA ILE A 22 -12.91 2.80 -13.21
C ILE A 22 -13.59 4.16 -13.06
N GLN A 23 -13.58 4.76 -11.87
CA GLN A 23 -14.13 6.10 -11.66
C GLN A 23 -13.35 7.15 -12.46
N ARG A 24 -14.03 8.19 -12.91
CA ARG A 24 -13.43 9.32 -13.63
C ARG A 24 -12.71 10.27 -12.67
N SER A 25 -11.60 9.84 -12.13
CA SER A 25 -10.74 10.63 -11.25
C SER A 25 -9.28 10.41 -11.62
N GLU A 26 -8.47 11.44 -11.50
CA GLU A 26 -7.01 11.34 -11.67
C GLU A 26 -6.32 10.76 -10.43
N PHE A 27 -7.02 10.75 -9.30
CA PHE A 27 -6.52 10.26 -8.01
C PHE A 27 -7.37 9.10 -7.50
N ILE A 28 -6.71 8.15 -6.87
CA ILE A 28 -7.33 7.07 -6.12
C ILE A 28 -6.88 7.22 -4.67
N LEU A 29 -7.83 7.35 -3.75
CA LEU A 29 -7.56 7.37 -2.31
C LEU A 29 -7.95 6.03 -1.70
N LEU A 30 -7.00 5.39 -1.04
CA LEU A 30 -7.18 4.13 -0.33
C LEU A 30 -6.85 4.34 1.15
N ASP A 31 -7.84 4.19 2.01
CA ASP A 31 -7.69 4.37 3.45
C ASP A 31 -7.75 3.01 4.15
N GLU A 32 -6.61 2.57 4.70
CA GLU A 32 -6.45 1.28 5.38
C GLU A 32 -7.06 0.08 4.61
N PRO A 33 -6.79 -0.07 3.31
CA PRO A 33 -7.56 -0.98 2.46
C PRO A 33 -7.32 -2.46 2.75
N PHE A 34 -6.24 -2.80 3.45
CA PHE A 34 -5.85 -4.20 3.72
C PHE A 34 -5.91 -4.58 5.20
N ALA A 35 -6.37 -3.67 6.07
CA ALA A 35 -6.28 -3.84 7.53
C ALA A 35 -7.02 -5.07 8.07
N SER A 36 -8.11 -5.49 7.42
CA SER A 36 -8.94 -6.62 7.85
C SER A 36 -8.50 -7.98 7.28
N LEU A 37 -7.44 -8.02 6.48
CA LEU A 37 -7.01 -9.22 5.78
C LEU A 37 -5.88 -9.97 6.52
N ASP A 38 -5.87 -11.29 6.41
CA ASP A 38 -4.76 -12.11 6.87
C ASP A 38 -3.49 -11.87 6.02
N ALA A 39 -2.34 -12.29 6.53
CA ALA A 39 -1.05 -12.02 5.91
C ALA A 39 -0.90 -12.61 4.51
N ILE A 40 -1.43 -13.83 4.28
CA ILE A 40 -1.33 -14.51 2.99
C ILE A 40 -2.19 -13.80 1.94
N THR A 41 -3.45 -13.55 2.25
CA THR A 41 -4.40 -12.85 1.37
C THR A 41 -3.89 -11.43 1.07
N ARG A 42 -3.34 -10.76 2.06
CA ARG A 42 -2.75 -9.42 1.91
C ARG A 42 -1.60 -9.41 0.90
N MET A 43 -0.67 -10.37 1.02
CA MET A 43 0.46 -10.47 0.09
C MET A 43 0.00 -10.78 -1.34
N GLU A 44 -0.98 -11.65 -1.51
CA GLU A 44 -1.58 -11.94 -2.82
C GLU A 44 -2.18 -10.69 -3.46
N LEU A 45 -2.84 -9.84 -2.66
CA LEU A 45 -3.39 -8.57 -3.14
C LEU A 45 -2.31 -7.55 -3.48
N TYR A 46 -1.22 -7.48 -2.72
CA TYR A 46 -0.10 -6.60 -3.04
C TYR A 46 0.50 -6.97 -4.40
N ILE A 47 0.75 -8.24 -4.64
CA ILE A 47 1.30 -8.74 -5.90
C ILE A 47 0.34 -8.45 -7.06
N TRP A 48 -0.95 -8.70 -6.85
CA TRP A 48 -1.98 -8.40 -7.85
C TRP A 48 -2.04 -6.90 -8.16
N LEU A 49 -2.00 -6.04 -7.15
CA LEU A 49 -2.02 -4.59 -7.33
C LEU A 49 -0.76 -4.09 -8.04
N GLU A 50 0.40 -4.65 -7.73
CA GLU A 50 1.65 -4.35 -8.43
C GLU A 50 1.57 -4.66 -9.94
N GLN A 51 0.95 -5.77 -10.30
CA GLN A 51 0.73 -6.12 -11.70
C GLN A 51 -0.29 -5.19 -12.38
N LEU A 52 -1.31 -4.78 -11.65
CA LEU A 52 -2.36 -3.90 -12.16
C LEU A 52 -1.87 -2.46 -12.37
N LYS A 53 -0.93 -1.98 -11.56
CA LYS A 53 -0.39 -0.62 -11.60
C LYS A 53 0.11 -0.19 -12.97
N LYS A 54 0.73 -1.09 -13.73
CA LYS A 54 1.22 -0.77 -15.10
C LYS A 54 0.11 -0.37 -16.07
N TYR A 55 -1.14 -0.71 -15.77
CA TYR A 55 -2.31 -0.34 -16.57
C TYR A 55 -3.04 0.88 -16.03
N ILE A 56 -2.73 1.31 -14.81
CA ILE A 56 -3.37 2.43 -14.13
C ILE A 56 -2.56 3.70 -14.40
N LYS A 57 -3.17 4.68 -15.08
CA LYS A 57 -2.58 6.00 -15.32
C LYS A 57 -3.11 7.04 -14.33
N LYS A 58 -3.15 6.69 -13.05
CA LYS A 58 -3.69 7.54 -11.97
C LYS A 58 -2.71 7.57 -10.81
N SER A 59 -2.72 8.66 -10.06
CA SER A 59 -1.99 8.74 -8.80
C SER A 59 -2.78 8.02 -7.70
N ILE A 60 -2.10 7.16 -6.96
CA ILE A 60 -2.69 6.42 -5.84
C ILE A 60 -2.14 6.98 -4.55
N ILE A 61 -3.04 7.38 -3.66
CA ILE A 61 -2.71 7.79 -2.29
C ILE A 61 -3.19 6.70 -1.36
N LEU A 62 -2.26 6.07 -0.67
CA LEU A 62 -2.51 4.99 0.27
C LEU A 62 -2.27 5.49 1.69
N VAL A 63 -3.28 5.40 2.55
CA VAL A 63 -3.16 5.66 3.98
C VAL A 63 -3.08 4.33 4.70
N THR A 64 -2.01 4.12 5.45
CA THR A 64 -1.77 2.90 6.21
C THR A 64 -0.92 3.17 7.45
N HIS A 65 -1.06 2.32 8.46
CA HIS A 65 -0.15 2.26 9.61
C HIS A 65 0.89 1.13 9.48
N ASP A 66 0.83 0.36 8.40
CA ASP A 66 1.75 -0.74 8.14
C ASP A 66 2.92 -0.27 7.28
N ILE A 67 4.13 -0.28 7.85
CA ILE A 67 5.36 0.17 7.19
C ILE A 67 5.66 -0.70 5.97
N ASP A 68 5.50 -2.00 6.08
CA ASP A 68 5.81 -2.94 4.99
C ASP A 68 4.88 -2.73 3.79
N GLU A 69 3.60 -2.50 4.06
CA GLU A 69 2.62 -2.11 3.04
C GLU A 69 3.03 -0.82 2.33
N ALA A 70 3.39 0.20 3.10
CA ALA A 70 3.83 1.48 2.54
C ALA A 70 5.06 1.31 1.64
N ILE A 71 6.07 0.55 2.08
CA ILE A 71 7.29 0.31 1.29
C ILE A 71 6.98 -0.53 0.05
N PHE A 72 6.18 -1.58 0.21
CA PHE A 72 5.88 -2.51 -0.88
C PHE A 72 5.16 -1.83 -2.04
N LEU A 73 4.18 -0.98 -1.75
CA LEU A 73 3.25 -0.46 -2.75
C LEU A 73 3.58 0.93 -3.28
N SER A 74 4.41 1.71 -2.61
CA SER A 74 4.57 3.13 -2.95
C SER A 74 5.89 3.47 -3.62
N ASP A 75 5.89 4.59 -4.36
CA ASP A 75 7.08 5.25 -4.87
C ASP A 75 7.64 6.25 -3.86
N LYS A 76 6.77 6.74 -2.97
CA LYS A 76 7.10 7.74 -1.96
C LYS A 76 6.30 7.48 -0.70
N VAL A 77 6.96 7.51 0.43
CA VAL A 77 6.32 7.40 1.75
C VAL A 77 6.39 8.75 2.46
N ILE A 78 5.26 9.15 3.02
CA ILE A 78 5.15 10.35 3.86
C ILE A 78 4.76 9.90 5.26
N VAL A 79 5.57 10.23 6.25
CA VAL A 79 5.27 9.98 7.66
C VAL A 79 4.56 11.20 8.24
N MET A 80 3.39 10.96 8.78
CA MET A 80 2.55 11.98 9.40
C MET A 80 2.62 11.89 10.93
N GLY A 81 2.61 13.03 11.58
CA GLY A 81 2.51 13.13 13.04
C GLY A 81 1.16 13.68 13.49
N SER A 82 1.01 13.90 14.78
CA SER A 82 -0.15 14.58 15.36
C SER A 82 0.06 16.11 15.42
N GLY A 83 -1.02 16.89 15.34
CA GLY A 83 -0.99 18.36 15.49
C GLY A 83 -1.11 19.14 14.20
N LYS A 84 -0.94 20.48 14.30
CA LYS A 84 -1.21 21.40 13.19
C LYS A 84 -0.23 21.29 12.01
N ASN A 85 1.02 20.88 12.26
CA ASN A 85 2.02 20.59 11.23
C ASN A 85 2.32 19.10 11.21
N ASN A 86 1.46 18.33 10.57
CA ASN A 86 1.46 16.87 10.61
C ASN A 86 2.58 16.22 9.78
N PHE A 87 3.11 16.91 8.78
CA PHE A 87 4.21 16.40 7.97
C PHE A 87 5.49 16.29 8.81
N ARG A 88 6.11 15.12 8.83
CA ARG A 88 7.33 14.86 9.59
C ARG A 88 8.51 14.45 8.75
N PHE A 89 8.28 13.58 7.79
CA PHE A 89 9.34 12.98 7.00
C PHE A 89 8.80 12.45 5.68
N GLN A 90 9.62 12.54 4.63
CA GLN A 90 9.32 11.98 3.31
C GLN A 90 10.51 11.17 2.84
N LYS A 91 10.24 10.02 2.24
CA LYS A 91 11.25 9.15 1.67
C LYS A 91 10.81 8.62 0.31
N ASP A 92 11.66 8.76 -0.67
CA ASP A 92 11.50 8.11 -1.97
C ASP A 92 11.90 6.64 -1.87
N ILE A 93 11.09 5.78 -2.45
CA ILE A 93 11.31 4.34 -2.47
C ILE A 93 11.83 3.96 -3.85
N SER A 94 13.14 3.88 -3.99
CA SER A 94 13.81 3.68 -5.27
C SER A 94 13.86 2.22 -5.77
N MET A 95 13.17 1.31 -5.08
CA MET A 95 13.05 -0.08 -5.54
C MET A 95 12.15 -0.15 -6.78
N PRO A 96 12.55 -0.89 -7.83
CA PRO A 96 11.77 -0.99 -9.06
C PRO A 96 10.45 -1.75 -8.87
N HIS A 97 9.49 -1.44 -9.72
CA HIS A 97 8.24 -2.19 -9.87
C HIS A 97 8.27 -3.13 -11.10
N PRO A 98 7.53 -4.22 -11.12
CA PRO A 98 6.69 -4.75 -10.02
C PRO A 98 7.53 -5.38 -8.92
N ARG A 99 7.11 -5.19 -7.66
CA ARG A 99 7.75 -5.79 -6.51
C ARG A 99 7.12 -7.16 -6.22
N GLY A 100 7.96 -8.16 -6.05
CA GLY A 100 7.52 -9.53 -5.79
C GLY A 100 7.52 -9.90 -4.31
N SER A 101 6.99 -11.09 -3.98
CA SER A 101 6.80 -11.59 -2.61
C SER A 101 8.07 -11.65 -1.76
N ASN A 102 9.25 -11.77 -2.39
CA ASN A 102 10.53 -11.90 -1.68
C ASN A 102 11.23 -10.56 -1.44
N ILE A 103 10.67 -9.45 -1.91
CA ILE A 103 11.33 -8.15 -1.80
C ILE A 103 11.49 -7.70 -0.34
N ASN A 104 10.58 -8.11 0.53
CA ASN A 104 10.62 -7.81 1.96
C ASN A 104 11.81 -8.46 2.70
N MET A 105 12.47 -9.42 2.07
CA MET A 105 13.70 -10.04 2.57
C MET A 105 14.97 -9.39 2.04
N SER A 106 14.86 -8.49 1.07
CA SER A 106 16.03 -7.80 0.51
C SER A 106 16.66 -6.84 1.53
N SER A 107 17.98 -6.68 1.45
CA SER A 107 18.70 -5.74 2.32
C SER A 107 18.22 -4.31 2.15
N GLN A 108 17.89 -3.90 0.95
CA GLN A 108 17.36 -2.57 0.64
C GLN A 108 16.00 -2.34 1.32
N PHE A 109 15.09 -3.30 1.28
CA PHE A 109 13.79 -3.21 1.95
C PHE A 109 13.96 -3.10 3.47
N LEU A 110 14.81 -3.94 4.05
CA LEU A 110 15.08 -3.95 5.50
C LEU A 110 15.70 -2.62 5.97
N GLU A 111 16.59 -2.03 5.18
CA GLU A 111 17.19 -0.74 5.48
C GLU A 111 16.15 0.39 5.46
N ILE A 112 15.30 0.42 4.45
CA ILE A 112 14.20 1.39 4.34
C ILE A 112 13.23 1.23 5.52
N ARG A 113 12.86 0.00 5.86
CA ARG A 113 12.01 -0.31 7.02
C ARG A 113 12.59 0.23 8.31
N LYS A 114 13.86 0.00 8.55
CA LYS A 114 14.57 0.48 9.74
C LYS A 114 14.54 2.01 9.84
N ASP A 115 14.79 2.68 8.73
CA ASP A 115 14.79 4.14 8.66
C ASP A 115 13.38 4.70 8.96
N LEU A 116 12.36 4.21 8.28
CA LEU A 116 10.97 4.65 8.52
C LEU A 116 10.51 4.36 9.95
N TYR A 117 10.87 3.21 10.49
CA TYR A 117 10.52 2.84 11.86
C TYR A 117 11.14 3.78 12.89
N SER A 118 12.40 4.18 12.69
CA SER A 118 13.06 5.15 13.56
C SER A 118 12.36 6.52 13.51
N LYS A 119 11.96 6.97 12.32
CA LYS A 119 11.22 8.22 12.13
C LYS A 119 9.82 8.19 12.77
N LEU A 120 9.12 7.08 12.68
CA LEU A 120 7.83 6.90 13.36
C LEU A 120 7.95 6.99 14.88
N LYS A 121 9.04 6.46 15.47
CA LYS A 121 9.29 6.58 16.90
C LYS A 121 9.53 8.03 17.34
N GLU A 122 10.19 8.84 16.51
CA GLU A 122 10.44 10.26 16.81
C GLU A 122 9.15 11.10 16.80
N VAL A 123 8.09 10.60 16.18
CA VAL A 123 6.82 11.30 15.96
C VAL A 123 5.80 11.05 17.08
N LYS A 124 5.97 10.01 17.86
CA LYS A 124 5.07 9.64 18.96
C LYS A 124 5.25 10.49 20.21
#